data_3403cf7ca35cc98da8f3b0ccf261683d
#
_entry.id   3403cf7ca35cc98da8f3b0ccf261683d
#
_cell.length_a   1.000
_cell.length_b   1.000
_cell.length_c   1.000
_cell.angle_alpha   90.00
_cell.angle_beta   90.00
_cell.angle_gamma   90.00
#
_symmetry.space_group_name_H-M   'P 1'
#
loop_
_entity.id
_entity.type
_entity.pdbx_description
1 polymer ?
#
loop_
_entity_poly.entity_id
_entity_poly.type
_entity_poly.pdbx_seq_one_letter_code
_entity_poly.pdbx_strand_id
1 'polypeptide(L)'
;MVNNGNHSSLIVLICVICGEKRKMKRMKHVISIILGVCFPLAGQAQADTVRAYALPEVTVMDSHRIREVRSVAPVQSLSREELEHQHALQLSDAVKRFSGVTVKDYGGVGGLKTVSVRSLGAQHTVIGYDGIAITDCQTGQIDLGRFSLENVGRVALSNGQDDNIFQPARFFASAGVLHIETLAPEFEAEERTHLRAKVKAGSWGLANPSLRIERKAGRKWALTGDAEWMSSDGRYPFTLYYGDENDASSREKRQNTEVRALRAEAGLYGTFSGREQWRLKAYYYQSSRGLPAAATYYYNHSNQHLWDKNAFVQSNYRKEFGRRFALR
;
A
#
# COMPACT_ATOMS: atom_id res chain seq x y z
N MET A 1 -6.67 -33.53 16.41
CA MET A 1 -7.83 -32.66 16.76
C MET A 1 -7.35 -31.21 16.77
N VAL A 2 -7.87 -30.49 15.83
CA VAL A 2 -7.61 -29.07 15.60
C VAL A 2 -8.25 -28.26 16.72
N ASN A 3 -7.59 -27.31 17.30
CA ASN A 3 -8.28 -26.20 17.91
C ASN A 3 -7.67 -24.86 17.54
N ASN A 4 -8.55 -24.07 16.97
CA ASN A 4 -8.41 -22.75 16.43
C ASN A 4 -8.21 -21.68 17.48
N GLY A 5 -7.69 -20.59 17.03
CA GLY A 5 -8.13 -19.28 17.51
C GLY A 5 -7.03 -18.40 18.05
N ASN A 6 -6.44 -17.63 17.17
CA ASN A 6 -5.95 -16.32 17.60
C ASN A 6 -6.39 -15.27 16.59
N HIS A 7 -7.56 -14.72 16.85
CA HIS A 7 -8.00 -13.45 16.31
C HIS A 7 -7.10 -12.36 16.88
N SER A 8 -6.21 -11.84 16.07
CA SER A 8 -5.50 -10.60 16.36
C SER A 8 -6.48 -9.45 16.18
N SER A 9 -7.21 -9.13 17.23
CA SER A 9 -8.03 -7.92 17.28
C SER A 9 -7.12 -6.71 17.22
N LEU A 10 -7.26 -5.91 16.18
CA LEU A 10 -6.66 -4.60 16.06
C LEU A 10 -7.39 -3.66 17.04
N ILE A 11 -6.88 -3.57 18.25
CA ILE A 11 -7.37 -2.64 19.25
C ILE A 11 -6.63 -1.33 19.04
N VAL A 12 -7.36 -0.29 18.64
CA VAL A 12 -6.90 1.10 18.76
C VAL A 12 -6.88 1.41 20.24
N LEU A 13 -5.70 1.32 20.84
CA LEU A 13 -5.53 1.56 22.26
C LEU A 13 -4.89 2.93 22.46
N ILE A 14 -5.64 3.83 23.11
CA ILE A 14 -5.08 4.99 23.80
C ILE A 14 -4.26 4.46 24.96
N CYS A 15 -2.94 4.50 24.85
CA CYS A 15 -2.06 3.91 25.82
C CYS A 15 -1.88 4.81 27.03
N VAL A 16 -2.27 4.31 28.19
CA VAL A 16 -1.92 4.86 29.51
C VAL A 16 -0.48 4.49 29.83
N ILE A 17 0.35 5.48 30.08
CA ILE A 17 1.76 5.33 30.45
C ILE A 17 1.86 5.07 31.94
N CYS A 18 2.54 4.00 32.32
CA CYS A 18 3.05 3.80 33.68
C CYS A 18 4.59 3.68 33.66
N GLY A 19 5.24 4.63 34.28
CA GLY A 19 6.53 4.49 34.96
C GLY A 19 7.82 4.76 34.20
N GLU A 20 8.30 6.04 34.20
CA GLU A 20 9.69 6.34 34.58
C GLU A 20 9.91 7.86 34.72
N LYS A 21 10.27 8.30 35.92
CA LYS A 21 10.21 9.71 36.33
C LYS A 21 11.27 10.67 35.76
N ARG A 22 12.18 10.30 34.91
CA ARG A 22 13.27 11.17 34.44
C ARG A 22 13.16 11.74 33.01
N LYS A 23 12.24 11.28 32.17
CA LYS A 23 12.01 11.86 30.81
C LYS A 23 10.75 12.75 30.71
N MET A 24 10.05 12.94 31.80
CA MET A 24 8.71 13.56 31.84
C MET A 24 8.69 15.09 31.66
N LYS A 25 9.82 15.82 31.81
CA LYS A 25 9.80 17.29 31.71
C LYS A 25 9.72 17.82 30.27
N ARG A 26 10.27 17.11 29.29
CA ARG A 26 10.18 17.52 27.85
C ARG A 26 8.89 17.05 27.17
N MET A 27 8.30 15.96 27.64
CA MET A 27 7.08 15.40 27.06
C MET A 27 5.82 16.15 27.49
N LYS A 28 5.82 16.81 28.63
CA LYS A 28 4.71 17.66 29.10
C LYS A 28 4.42 18.85 28.15
N HIS A 29 5.44 19.43 27.55
CA HIS A 29 5.26 20.55 26.64
C HIS A 29 4.71 20.11 25.26
N VAL A 30 5.09 18.93 24.77
CA VAL A 30 4.58 18.40 23.51
C VAL A 30 3.13 17.95 23.65
N ILE A 31 2.76 17.31 24.76
CA ILE A 31 1.37 16.90 25.03
C ILE A 31 0.48 18.14 25.29
N SER A 32 0.98 19.18 25.97
CA SER A 32 0.24 20.44 26.14
C SER A 32 0.01 21.18 24.83
N ILE A 33 0.94 21.14 23.90
CA ILE A 33 0.78 21.76 22.58
C ILE A 33 -0.25 20.98 21.74
N ILE A 34 -0.23 19.66 21.79
CA ILE A 34 -1.20 18.80 21.06
C ILE A 34 -2.61 18.94 21.66
N LEU A 35 -2.76 19.01 22.99
CA LEU A 35 -4.03 19.25 23.65
C LEU A 35 -4.56 20.68 23.42
N GLY A 36 -3.68 21.68 23.34
CA GLY A 36 -4.05 23.07 23.09
C GLY A 36 -4.53 23.36 21.68
N VAL A 37 -4.13 22.54 20.69
CA VAL A 37 -4.58 22.67 19.29
C VAL A 37 -5.91 21.93 19.05
N CYS A 38 -6.24 20.92 19.87
CA CYS A 38 -7.51 20.18 19.71
C CYS A 38 -8.72 20.79 20.42
N PHE A 39 -8.54 21.78 21.31
CA PHE A 39 -9.66 22.28 22.14
C PHE A 39 -10.56 23.40 21.55
N PRO A 40 -10.22 24.14 20.49
CA PRO A 40 -11.16 25.12 19.93
C PRO A 40 -12.16 24.57 18.92
N LEU A 41 -12.21 23.25 18.63
CA LEU A 41 -13.13 22.65 17.65
C LEU A 41 -14.40 22.02 18.27
N ALA A 42 -14.60 22.13 19.57
CA ALA A 42 -15.83 21.66 20.23
C ALA A 42 -16.85 22.80 20.40
N GLY A 43 -17.23 23.44 19.31
CA GLY A 43 -18.22 24.51 19.31
C GLY A 43 -19.23 24.34 18.19
N GLN A 44 -20.47 24.04 18.60
CA GLN A 44 -21.72 24.12 17.83
C GLN A 44 -22.07 22.94 16.92
N ALA A 45 -22.62 21.89 17.52
CA ALA A 45 -23.56 21.02 16.83
C ALA A 45 -24.92 21.72 16.77
N GLN A 46 -25.22 22.44 15.70
CA GLN A 46 -26.58 22.82 15.35
C GLN A 46 -27.25 21.59 14.74
N ALA A 47 -28.36 21.19 15.37
CA ALA A 47 -29.25 20.16 14.82
C ALA A 47 -29.97 20.74 13.59
N ASP A 48 -29.42 20.49 12.42
CA ASP A 48 -30.14 20.75 11.17
C ASP A 48 -31.13 19.61 10.91
N THR A 49 -32.40 20.00 10.83
CA THR A 49 -33.50 19.16 10.39
C THR A 49 -33.20 18.63 8.98
N VAL A 50 -32.94 17.33 8.90
CA VAL A 50 -32.68 16.60 7.66
C VAL A 50 -33.92 16.69 6.78
N ARG A 51 -33.94 17.58 5.78
CA ARG A 51 -34.83 17.45 4.64
C ARG A 51 -34.34 16.30 3.79
N ALA A 52 -35.03 15.17 3.86
CA ALA A 52 -34.80 14.07 2.96
C ALA A 52 -35.16 14.50 1.52
N TYR A 53 -34.19 14.88 0.75
CA TYR A 53 -34.33 14.97 -0.69
C TYR A 53 -34.14 13.56 -1.25
N ALA A 54 -35.20 13.02 -1.85
CA ALA A 54 -35.07 11.84 -2.68
C ALA A 54 -34.21 12.25 -3.90
N LEU A 55 -32.92 11.91 -3.83
CA LEU A 55 -32.04 12.05 -5.00
C LEU A 55 -32.47 11.00 -6.01
N PRO A 56 -32.58 11.34 -7.31
CA PRO A 56 -32.76 10.34 -8.35
C PRO A 56 -31.56 9.37 -8.27
N GLU A 57 -31.84 8.09 -8.34
CA GLU A 57 -30.84 7.03 -8.35
C GLU A 57 -29.83 7.30 -9.49
N VAL A 58 -28.69 7.86 -9.14
CA VAL A 58 -27.57 8.00 -10.06
C VAL A 58 -26.89 6.65 -10.07
N THR A 59 -27.24 5.81 -11.04
CA THR A 59 -26.49 4.59 -11.32
C THR A 59 -25.12 4.99 -11.87
N VAL A 60 -24.15 5.20 -10.98
CA VAL A 60 -22.75 5.32 -11.39
C VAL A 60 -22.29 3.96 -11.83
N MET A 61 -22.41 3.69 -13.12
CA MET A 61 -21.78 2.51 -13.72
C MET A 61 -20.26 2.74 -13.72
N ASP A 62 -19.56 2.08 -12.83
CA ASP A 62 -18.11 2.03 -12.85
C ASP A 62 -17.64 1.40 -14.17
N SER A 63 -17.03 2.22 -15.01
CA SER A 63 -16.52 1.80 -16.33
C SER A 63 -15.46 0.67 -16.22
N HIS A 64 -14.83 0.52 -15.05
CA HIS A 64 -13.87 -0.54 -14.77
C HIS A 64 -14.56 -1.90 -14.57
N ARG A 65 -15.66 -1.97 -13.84
CA ARG A 65 -16.45 -3.22 -13.69
C ARG A 65 -16.99 -3.73 -15.01
N ILE A 66 -17.42 -2.83 -15.90
CA ILE A 66 -17.90 -3.24 -17.25
C ILE A 66 -16.76 -3.84 -18.06
N ARG A 67 -15.55 -3.34 -17.94
CA ARG A 67 -14.37 -3.89 -18.62
C ARG A 67 -14.03 -5.28 -18.09
N GLU A 68 -14.09 -5.49 -16.77
CA GLU A 68 -13.82 -6.78 -16.13
C GLU A 68 -14.80 -7.87 -16.58
N VAL A 69 -16.09 -7.55 -16.62
CA VAL A 69 -17.13 -8.47 -17.07
C VAL A 69 -17.00 -8.83 -18.57
N ARG A 70 -16.44 -7.92 -19.38
CA ARG A 70 -16.24 -8.12 -20.82
C ARG A 70 -14.87 -8.68 -21.18
N SER A 71 -13.95 -8.77 -20.24
CA SER A 71 -12.61 -9.30 -20.50
C SER A 71 -12.67 -10.79 -20.83
N VAL A 72 -12.00 -11.19 -21.88
CA VAL A 72 -11.86 -12.60 -22.29
C VAL A 72 -11.01 -13.39 -21.29
N ALA A 73 -10.04 -12.72 -20.64
CA ALA A 73 -9.22 -13.30 -19.60
C ALA A 73 -9.80 -13.02 -18.21
N PRO A 74 -9.74 -13.98 -17.26
CA PRO A 74 -10.16 -13.74 -15.89
C PRO A 74 -9.35 -12.59 -15.26
N VAL A 75 -10.03 -11.54 -14.86
CA VAL A 75 -9.46 -10.41 -14.11
C VAL A 75 -10.05 -10.40 -12.71
N GLN A 76 -9.21 -10.33 -11.71
CA GLN A 76 -9.61 -10.09 -10.32
C GLN A 76 -9.15 -8.69 -9.95
N SER A 77 -9.99 -7.88 -9.35
CA SER A 77 -9.61 -6.53 -8.95
C SER A 77 -10.12 -6.17 -7.56
N LEU A 78 -9.45 -5.21 -6.96
CA LEU A 78 -9.83 -4.55 -5.71
C LEU A 78 -9.82 -3.05 -5.95
N SER A 79 -10.97 -2.42 -5.75
CA SER A 79 -11.12 -0.97 -5.80
C SER A 79 -10.54 -0.30 -4.55
N ARG A 80 -10.47 1.02 -4.55
CA ARG A 80 -10.02 1.80 -3.40
C ARG A 80 -10.87 1.54 -2.17
N GLU A 81 -12.19 1.51 -2.33
CA GLU A 81 -13.15 1.26 -1.26
C GLU A 81 -12.94 -0.13 -0.66
N GLU A 82 -12.77 -1.14 -1.51
CA GLU A 82 -12.50 -2.51 -1.05
C GLU A 82 -11.16 -2.63 -0.33
N LEU A 83 -10.12 -1.93 -0.79
CA LEU A 83 -8.81 -1.88 -0.12
C LEU A 83 -8.90 -1.20 1.26
N GLU A 84 -9.69 -0.15 1.41
CA GLU A 84 -9.92 0.52 2.68
C GLU A 84 -10.71 -0.34 3.66
N HIS A 85 -11.76 -1.02 3.20
CA HIS A 85 -12.53 -1.96 4.02
C HIS A 85 -11.74 -3.20 4.48
N GLN A 86 -10.69 -3.54 3.77
CA GLN A 86 -9.84 -4.68 4.16
C GLN A 86 -8.91 -4.38 5.33
N HIS A 87 -8.73 -3.13 5.70
CA HIS A 87 -7.78 -2.68 6.74
C HIS A 87 -6.37 -3.26 6.57
N ALA A 88 -5.96 -3.51 5.33
CA ALA A 88 -4.65 -4.04 5.01
C ALA A 88 -3.56 -3.04 5.42
N LEU A 89 -2.48 -3.55 6.02
CA LEU A 89 -1.33 -2.72 6.36
C LEU A 89 -0.48 -2.42 5.12
N GLN A 90 -0.29 -3.43 4.29
CA GLN A 90 0.55 -3.38 3.11
C GLN A 90 -0.20 -3.92 1.87
N LEU A 91 0.28 -3.55 0.70
CA LEU A 91 -0.26 -4.04 -0.58
C LEU A 91 -0.28 -5.57 -0.67
N SER A 92 0.75 -6.22 -0.14
CA SER A 92 0.86 -7.68 -0.09
C SER A 92 -0.32 -8.35 0.64
N ASP A 93 -0.87 -7.69 1.67
CA ASP A 93 -1.98 -8.25 2.45
C ASP A 93 -3.28 -8.22 1.63
N ALA A 94 -3.48 -7.19 0.83
CA ALA A 94 -4.60 -7.09 -0.09
C ALA A 94 -4.50 -8.15 -1.21
N VAL A 95 -3.33 -8.30 -1.80
CA VAL A 95 -3.07 -9.23 -2.92
C VAL A 95 -3.19 -10.70 -2.54
N LYS A 96 -2.97 -11.07 -1.28
CA LYS A 96 -3.20 -12.45 -0.76
C LYS A 96 -4.62 -12.96 -0.98
N ARG A 97 -5.59 -12.07 -1.17
CA ARG A 97 -7.01 -12.44 -1.37
C ARG A 97 -7.35 -12.85 -2.79
N PHE A 98 -6.47 -12.58 -3.74
CA PHE A 98 -6.67 -13.03 -5.12
C PHE A 98 -6.54 -14.53 -5.24
N SER A 99 -7.45 -15.16 -5.94
CA SER A 99 -7.41 -16.58 -6.21
C SER A 99 -6.19 -16.96 -7.03
N GLY A 100 -5.50 -18.02 -6.64
CA GLY A 100 -4.31 -18.50 -7.32
C GLY A 100 -3.05 -17.66 -7.06
N VAL A 101 -3.08 -16.74 -6.08
CA VAL A 101 -1.94 -15.95 -5.68
C VAL A 101 -1.31 -16.49 -4.41
N THR A 102 0.00 -16.64 -4.43
CA THR A 102 0.82 -16.95 -3.25
C THR A 102 1.77 -15.80 -2.99
N VAL A 103 1.70 -15.22 -1.81
CA VAL A 103 2.67 -14.21 -1.35
C VAL A 103 3.66 -14.88 -0.42
N LYS A 104 4.93 -14.88 -0.81
CA LYS A 104 6.03 -15.29 0.06
C LYS A 104 6.47 -14.11 0.90
N ASP A 105 6.47 -14.28 2.21
CA ASP A 105 6.87 -13.29 3.20
C ASP A 105 8.16 -13.77 3.88
N TYR A 106 9.21 -12.97 3.78
CA TYR A 106 10.54 -13.30 4.28
C TYR A 106 10.89 -12.60 5.60
N GLY A 107 9.91 -12.16 6.36
CA GLY A 107 10.21 -11.59 7.67
C GLY A 107 9.21 -10.61 8.26
N GLY A 108 7.93 -10.84 8.12
CA GLY A 108 6.89 -10.02 8.77
C GLY A 108 6.76 -8.61 8.18
N VAL A 109 6.59 -7.59 9.02
CA VAL A 109 6.31 -6.20 8.55
C VAL A 109 7.44 -5.65 7.68
N GLY A 110 8.69 -5.92 8.04
CA GLY A 110 9.88 -5.47 7.30
C GLY A 110 10.36 -6.43 6.23
N GLY A 111 9.79 -7.64 6.16
CA GLY A 111 10.24 -8.68 5.25
C GLY A 111 10.01 -8.34 3.79
N LEU A 112 10.86 -8.92 2.95
CA LEU A 112 10.66 -8.91 1.50
C LEU A 112 9.37 -9.70 1.19
N LYS A 113 8.52 -9.17 0.32
CA LYS A 113 7.25 -9.78 -0.04
C LYS A 113 7.14 -9.94 -1.55
N THR A 114 7.26 -11.18 -2.01
CA THR A 114 7.15 -11.49 -3.43
C THR A 114 5.82 -12.18 -3.75
N VAL A 115 5.31 -11.95 -4.93
CA VAL A 115 4.06 -12.53 -5.40
C VAL A 115 4.32 -13.55 -6.49
N SER A 116 3.67 -14.69 -6.39
CA SER A 116 3.66 -15.74 -7.40
C SER A 116 2.22 -16.07 -7.79
N VAL A 117 1.96 -16.15 -9.08
CA VAL A 117 0.66 -16.52 -9.63
C VAL A 117 0.70 -17.99 -10.05
N ARG A 118 -0.29 -18.77 -9.62
CA ARG A 118 -0.44 -20.20 -9.91
C ARG A 118 0.83 -21.03 -9.62
N SER A 119 1.56 -20.65 -8.59
CA SER A 119 2.81 -21.30 -8.17
C SER A 119 3.93 -21.33 -9.22
N LEU A 120 3.86 -20.53 -10.27
CA LEU A 120 4.86 -20.49 -11.34
C LEU A 120 6.15 -19.76 -10.96
N GLY A 121 6.19 -19.15 -9.77
CA GLY A 121 7.34 -18.39 -9.28
C GLY A 121 7.19 -16.89 -9.48
N ALA A 122 7.81 -16.12 -8.58
CA ALA A 122 7.69 -14.66 -8.58
C ALA A 122 8.39 -14.00 -9.80
N GLN A 123 9.37 -14.64 -10.38
CA GLN A 123 10.07 -14.19 -11.59
C GLN A 123 9.20 -14.22 -12.85
N HIS A 124 8.10 -14.97 -12.84
CA HIS A 124 7.15 -15.06 -13.94
C HIS A 124 5.90 -14.16 -13.75
N THR A 125 5.84 -13.44 -12.62
CA THR A 125 4.78 -12.48 -12.33
C THR A 125 5.31 -11.07 -12.56
N VAL A 126 4.70 -10.33 -13.47
CA VAL A 126 5.08 -8.95 -13.75
C VAL A 126 4.24 -7.99 -12.91
N ILE A 127 4.87 -6.97 -12.37
CA ILE A 127 4.21 -5.86 -11.70
C ILE A 127 4.10 -4.69 -12.68
N GLY A 128 2.86 -4.31 -12.98
CA GLY A 128 2.56 -3.11 -13.76
C GLY A 128 2.20 -1.95 -12.84
N TYR A 129 2.98 -0.88 -12.87
CA TYR A 129 2.71 0.33 -12.10
C TYR A 129 2.24 1.45 -13.03
N ASP A 130 0.97 1.83 -12.93
CA ASP A 130 0.29 2.75 -13.85
C ASP A 130 0.45 2.35 -15.35
N GLY A 131 0.46 1.04 -15.62
CA GLY A 131 0.56 0.48 -16.96
C GLY A 131 1.99 0.33 -17.49
N ILE A 132 3.02 0.62 -16.69
CA ILE A 132 4.43 0.42 -17.03
C ILE A 132 4.96 -0.77 -16.24
N ALA A 133 5.64 -1.70 -16.93
CA ALA A 133 6.25 -2.86 -16.29
C ALA A 133 7.44 -2.42 -15.45
N ILE A 134 7.40 -2.68 -14.15
CA ILE A 134 8.53 -2.50 -13.24
C ILE A 134 9.29 -3.80 -13.13
N THR A 135 10.60 -3.71 -13.07
CA THR A 135 11.49 -4.84 -12.95
C THR A 135 12.58 -4.57 -11.93
N ASP A 136 13.04 -5.62 -11.29
CA ASP A 136 14.26 -5.61 -10.51
C ASP A 136 15.39 -6.19 -11.36
N CYS A 137 16.49 -5.44 -11.50
CA CYS A 137 17.60 -5.83 -12.38
C CYS A 137 18.49 -6.91 -11.76
N GLN A 138 18.39 -7.13 -10.45
CA GLN A 138 19.25 -8.06 -9.72
C GLN A 138 18.61 -9.45 -9.61
N THR A 139 17.38 -9.52 -9.16
CA THR A 139 16.70 -10.77 -8.84
C THR A 139 15.56 -11.13 -9.79
N GLY A 140 15.11 -10.16 -10.59
CA GLY A 140 13.91 -10.27 -11.41
C GLY A 140 12.59 -10.32 -10.62
N GLN A 141 12.66 -10.27 -9.29
CA GLN A 141 11.51 -10.33 -8.40
C GLN A 141 11.26 -8.95 -7.77
N ILE A 142 10.01 -8.55 -7.67
CA ILE A 142 9.62 -7.26 -7.10
C ILE A 142 9.12 -7.45 -5.67
N ASP A 143 9.67 -6.66 -4.75
CA ASP A 143 9.14 -6.52 -3.40
C ASP A 143 7.88 -5.65 -3.41
N LEU A 144 6.72 -6.23 -3.09
CA LEU A 144 5.47 -5.48 -2.96
C LEU A 144 5.52 -4.45 -1.82
N GLY A 145 6.40 -4.62 -0.86
CA GLY A 145 6.62 -3.67 0.22
C GLY A 145 7.17 -2.32 -0.25
N ARG A 146 7.64 -2.20 -1.49
CA ARG A 146 8.07 -0.92 -2.07
C ARG A 146 6.91 0.03 -2.32
N PHE A 147 5.70 -0.47 -2.59
CA PHE A 147 4.55 0.36 -2.96
C PHE A 147 3.71 0.75 -1.75
N SER A 148 3.36 2.02 -1.67
CA SER A 148 2.46 2.54 -0.63
C SER A 148 1.02 2.17 -0.95
N LEU A 149 0.36 1.45 -0.04
CA LEU A 149 -1.08 1.17 -0.17
C LEU A 149 -1.91 2.46 -0.13
N GLU A 150 -1.42 3.50 0.52
CA GLU A 150 -2.13 4.77 0.67
C GLU A 150 -2.28 5.54 -0.65
N ASN A 151 -1.35 5.32 -1.58
CA ASN A 151 -1.38 5.91 -2.93
C ASN A 151 -2.03 4.99 -3.98
N VAL A 152 -2.46 3.79 -3.61
CA VAL A 152 -3.09 2.85 -4.54
C VAL A 152 -4.59 3.12 -4.64
N GLY A 153 -5.07 3.33 -5.87
CA GLY A 153 -6.50 3.46 -6.19
C GLY A 153 -7.13 2.12 -6.56
N ARG A 154 -6.40 1.27 -7.27
CA ARG A 154 -6.90 -0.03 -7.71
C ARG A 154 -5.76 -1.03 -7.83
N VAL A 155 -6.03 -2.27 -7.50
CA VAL A 155 -5.14 -3.40 -7.77
C VAL A 155 -5.91 -4.42 -8.59
N ALA A 156 -5.34 -4.86 -9.70
CA ALA A 156 -5.95 -5.89 -10.53
C ALA A 156 -4.93 -6.97 -10.90
N LEU A 157 -5.38 -8.21 -10.91
CA LEU A 157 -4.61 -9.35 -11.39
C LEU A 157 -5.23 -9.85 -12.69
N SER A 158 -4.47 -9.81 -13.77
CA SER A 158 -4.83 -10.44 -15.03
C SER A 158 -4.00 -11.71 -15.24
N ASN A 159 -4.69 -12.79 -15.63
CA ASN A 159 -4.08 -14.06 -15.96
C ASN A 159 -4.22 -14.29 -17.45
N GLY A 160 -3.12 -14.21 -18.19
CA GLY A 160 -3.13 -14.35 -19.63
C GLY A 160 -3.23 -13.03 -20.39
N GLN A 161 -3.72 -13.09 -21.61
CA GLN A 161 -3.79 -11.95 -22.51
C GLN A 161 -4.95 -11.02 -22.13
N ASP A 162 -4.64 -9.73 -21.95
CA ASP A 162 -5.62 -8.66 -21.74
C ASP A 162 -5.98 -8.02 -23.10
N ASP A 163 -7.21 -7.54 -23.22
CA ASP A 163 -7.73 -6.86 -24.43
C ASP A 163 -7.12 -5.48 -24.68
N ASN A 164 -6.27 -5.00 -23.78
CA ASN A 164 -5.64 -3.69 -23.87
C ASN A 164 -4.45 -3.71 -24.84
N ILE A 165 -4.65 -3.28 -26.06
CA ILE A 165 -3.62 -3.22 -27.12
C ILE A 165 -2.44 -2.28 -26.80
N PHE A 166 -2.57 -1.40 -25.82
CA PHE A 166 -1.53 -0.47 -25.39
C PHE A 166 -0.63 -1.03 -24.29
N GLN A 167 -0.71 -2.32 -23.99
CA GLN A 167 0.15 -2.94 -23.00
C GLN A 167 1.53 -3.25 -23.58
N PRO A 168 2.60 -3.15 -22.74
CA PRO A 168 3.92 -3.60 -23.13
C PRO A 168 3.93 -5.11 -23.47
N ALA A 169 4.71 -5.51 -24.47
CA ALA A 169 4.86 -6.91 -24.88
C ALA A 169 5.24 -7.84 -23.68
N ARG A 170 5.93 -7.31 -22.71
CA ARG A 170 6.32 -8.03 -21.49
C ARG A 170 5.11 -8.52 -20.67
N PHE A 171 3.98 -7.79 -20.69
CA PHE A 171 2.76 -8.22 -20.00
C PHE A 171 2.18 -9.47 -20.65
N PHE A 172 2.22 -9.55 -21.98
CA PHE A 172 1.75 -10.72 -22.70
C PHE A 172 2.64 -11.95 -22.52
N ALA A 173 3.94 -11.73 -22.23
CA ALA A 173 4.91 -12.81 -22.05
C ALA A 173 5.00 -13.34 -20.59
N SER A 174 4.16 -12.85 -19.68
CA SER A 174 4.16 -13.24 -18.27
C SER A 174 3.06 -14.24 -17.93
N ALA A 175 3.26 -15.00 -16.86
CA ALA A 175 2.26 -15.93 -16.31
C ALA A 175 1.06 -15.21 -15.68
N GLY A 176 1.27 -14.01 -15.20
CA GLY A 176 0.27 -13.12 -14.65
C GLY A 176 0.83 -11.73 -14.48
N VAL A 177 -0.04 -10.73 -14.55
CA VAL A 177 0.29 -9.33 -14.36
C VAL A 177 -0.51 -8.77 -13.20
N LEU A 178 0.20 -8.29 -12.19
CA LEU A 178 -0.39 -7.52 -11.10
C LEU A 178 -0.33 -6.03 -11.47
N HIS A 179 -1.46 -5.47 -11.82
CA HIS A 179 -1.62 -4.06 -12.14
C HIS A 179 -1.85 -3.27 -10.86
N ILE A 180 -1.01 -2.30 -10.59
CA ILE A 180 -1.14 -1.33 -9.50
C ILE A 180 -1.44 0.02 -10.15
N GLU A 181 -2.64 0.51 -9.95
CA GLU A 181 -3.06 1.82 -10.44
C GLU A 181 -3.09 2.78 -9.26
N THR A 182 -2.39 3.89 -9.38
CA THR A 182 -2.34 4.87 -8.30
C THR A 182 -3.54 5.81 -8.37
N LEU A 183 -3.84 6.45 -7.25
CA LEU A 183 -4.91 7.44 -7.16
C LEU A 183 -4.63 8.59 -8.11
N ALA A 184 -5.57 8.87 -9.01
CA ALA A 184 -5.60 10.11 -9.77
C ALA A 184 -6.17 11.24 -8.90
N PRO A 185 -5.72 12.49 -9.06
CA PRO A 185 -6.30 13.61 -8.34
C PRO A 185 -7.71 13.92 -8.87
N GLU A 186 -8.68 13.94 -7.97
CA GLU A 186 -10.06 14.30 -8.27
C GLU A 186 -10.44 15.50 -7.41
N PHE A 187 -11.07 16.50 -8.02
CA PHE A 187 -11.47 17.73 -7.33
C PHE A 187 -12.95 18.02 -7.58
N GLU A 188 -13.65 18.38 -6.54
CA GLU A 188 -14.98 18.96 -6.63
C GLU A 188 -14.94 20.36 -7.27
N ALA A 189 -16.10 20.91 -7.66
CA ALA A 189 -16.17 22.07 -8.53
C ALA A 189 -15.40 23.31 -8.02
N GLU A 190 -15.35 23.53 -6.72
CA GLU A 190 -14.68 24.70 -6.09
C GLU A 190 -13.38 24.34 -5.36
N GLU A 191 -13.07 23.06 -5.22
CA GLU A 191 -11.93 22.59 -4.47
C GLU A 191 -10.62 22.76 -5.25
N ARG A 192 -9.62 23.35 -4.60
CA ARG A 192 -8.29 23.56 -5.20
C ARG A 192 -7.19 22.73 -4.57
N THR A 193 -7.39 22.30 -3.34
CA THR A 193 -6.37 21.56 -2.60
C THR A 193 -7.03 20.49 -1.74
N HIS A 194 -6.59 19.28 -1.89
CA HIS A 194 -7.02 18.15 -1.08
C HIS A 194 -5.84 17.62 -0.27
N LEU A 195 -6.04 17.44 1.01
CA LEU A 195 -5.04 16.94 1.95
C LEU A 195 -5.57 15.71 2.67
N ARG A 196 -4.82 14.62 2.63
CA ARG A 196 -5.13 13.40 3.37
C ARG A 196 -3.93 13.00 4.19
N ALA A 197 -4.11 12.93 5.50
CA ALA A 197 -3.10 12.44 6.44
C ALA A 197 -3.64 11.21 7.16
N LYS A 198 -2.82 10.17 7.29
CA LYS A 198 -3.13 8.96 8.06
C LYS A 198 -1.95 8.58 8.92
N VAL A 199 -2.23 8.02 10.08
CA VAL A 199 -1.23 7.42 10.95
C VAL A 199 -1.70 6.03 11.34
N LYS A 200 -0.89 5.03 11.02
CA LYS A 200 -1.10 3.65 11.48
C LYS A 200 -0.06 3.36 12.57
N ALA A 201 -0.50 2.79 13.65
CA ALA A 201 0.36 2.35 14.74
C ALA A 201 -0.03 0.93 15.15
N GLY A 202 0.91 0.18 15.66
CA GLY A 202 0.66 -1.21 16.03
C GLY A 202 1.70 -1.76 16.99
N SER A 203 1.62 -3.06 17.24
CA SER A 203 2.55 -3.77 18.11
C SER A 203 3.99 -3.69 17.57
N TRP A 204 4.95 -3.94 18.45
CA TRP A 204 6.39 -4.00 18.14
C TRP A 204 6.94 -2.71 17.52
N GLY A 205 6.52 -1.58 18.07
CA GLY A 205 7.00 -0.26 17.66
C GLY A 205 6.59 0.14 16.25
N LEU A 206 5.53 -0.45 15.69
CA LEU A 206 5.04 -0.07 14.36
C LEU A 206 4.49 1.35 14.39
N ALA A 207 5.07 2.20 13.58
CA ALA A 207 4.60 3.54 13.26
C ALA A 207 4.65 3.74 11.75
N ASN A 208 3.52 4.14 11.16
CA ASN A 208 3.40 4.31 9.71
C ASN A 208 2.55 5.55 9.40
N PRO A 209 3.09 6.77 9.55
CA PRO A 209 2.47 8.00 9.07
C PRO A 209 2.54 8.10 7.54
N SER A 210 1.49 8.63 6.96
CA SER A 210 1.41 8.95 5.53
C SER A 210 0.71 10.28 5.31
N LEU A 211 1.12 10.97 4.27
CA LEU A 211 0.59 12.27 3.85
C LEU A 211 0.42 12.27 2.34
N ARG A 212 -0.76 12.66 1.89
CA ARG A 212 -1.05 12.93 0.49
C ARG A 212 -1.59 14.34 0.32
N ILE A 213 -1.01 15.05 -0.62
CA ILE A 213 -1.41 16.40 -1.02
C ILE A 213 -1.76 16.39 -2.50
N GLU A 214 -2.89 16.99 -2.85
CA GLU A 214 -3.32 17.19 -4.22
C GLU A 214 -3.64 18.66 -4.40
N ARG A 215 -3.17 19.26 -5.49
CA ARG A 215 -3.39 20.66 -5.78
C ARG A 215 -3.70 20.89 -7.24
N LYS A 216 -4.81 21.57 -7.50
CA LYS A 216 -5.21 22.03 -8.83
C LYS A 216 -4.37 23.24 -9.22
N ALA A 217 -3.62 23.15 -10.31
CA ALA A 217 -2.77 24.20 -10.85
C ALA A 217 -3.42 24.77 -12.13
N GLY A 218 -4.42 25.61 -11.96
CA GLY A 218 -5.22 26.13 -13.07
C GLY A 218 -6.29 25.18 -13.57
N ARG A 219 -6.68 25.31 -14.85
CA ARG A 219 -7.80 24.54 -15.43
C ARG A 219 -7.38 23.17 -16.00
N LYS A 220 -6.09 23.00 -16.30
CA LYS A 220 -5.60 21.83 -17.04
C LYS A 220 -4.61 20.99 -16.27
N TRP A 221 -4.07 21.47 -15.19
CA TRP A 221 -2.99 20.84 -14.46
C TRP A 221 -3.39 20.52 -13.03
N ALA A 222 -2.92 19.40 -12.54
CA ALA A 222 -2.97 19.02 -11.14
C ALA A 222 -1.62 18.46 -10.70
N LEU A 223 -1.26 18.74 -9.45
CA LEU A 223 -0.06 18.26 -8.78
C LEU A 223 -0.47 17.32 -7.66
N THR A 224 0.28 16.25 -7.49
CA THR A 224 0.15 15.36 -6.34
C THR A 224 1.49 15.17 -5.67
N GLY A 225 1.47 15.00 -4.36
CA GLY A 225 2.63 14.63 -3.56
C GLY A 225 2.20 13.61 -2.52
N ASP A 226 2.90 12.50 -2.46
CA ASP A 226 2.66 11.43 -1.50
C ASP A 226 3.95 11.14 -0.73
N ALA A 227 3.84 10.98 0.57
CA ALA A 227 4.94 10.56 1.41
C ALA A 227 4.43 9.59 2.48
N GLU A 228 5.12 8.49 2.65
CA GLU A 228 4.86 7.48 3.67
C GLU A 228 6.16 7.06 4.33
N TRP A 229 6.19 7.12 5.65
CA TRP A 229 7.28 6.59 6.44
C TRP A 229 6.80 5.42 7.28
N MET A 230 7.59 4.37 7.36
CA MET A 230 7.29 3.20 8.16
C MET A 230 8.49 2.85 9.03
N SER A 231 8.25 2.58 10.30
CA SER A 231 9.24 2.06 11.24
C SER A 231 8.61 0.99 12.12
N SER A 232 9.35 -0.07 12.36
CA SER A 232 8.99 -1.10 13.35
C SER A 232 10.27 -1.75 13.87
N ASP A 233 10.30 -2.17 15.13
CA ASP A 233 11.38 -2.98 15.68
C ASP A 233 11.17 -4.49 15.40
N GLY A 234 9.93 -4.91 15.14
CA GLY A 234 9.57 -6.26 14.75
C GLY A 234 9.85 -7.35 15.79
N ARG A 235 10.18 -6.99 17.02
CA ARG A 235 10.61 -7.91 18.09
C ARG A 235 9.43 -8.65 18.73
N TYR A 236 8.79 -9.54 18.00
CA TYR A 236 7.68 -10.33 18.52
C TYR A 236 8.17 -11.59 19.29
N PRO A 237 7.44 -12.00 20.34
CA PRO A 237 7.71 -13.26 21.03
C PRO A 237 7.23 -14.44 20.21
N PHE A 238 7.98 -15.53 20.23
CA PHE A 238 7.60 -16.81 19.64
C PHE A 238 8.07 -17.96 20.52
N THR A 239 7.48 -19.14 20.36
CA THR A 239 7.91 -20.35 21.04
C THR A 239 8.77 -21.18 20.08
N LEU A 240 9.99 -21.50 20.51
CA LEU A 240 10.88 -22.39 19.80
C LEU A 240 10.74 -23.78 20.41
N TYR A 241 10.34 -24.75 19.59
CA TYR A 241 10.23 -26.17 19.96
C TYR A 241 11.50 -26.89 19.54
N TYR A 242 12.07 -27.66 20.45
CA TYR A 242 13.34 -28.35 20.21
C TYR A 242 13.15 -29.70 19.53
N GLY A 243 11.92 -30.23 19.51
CA GLY A 243 11.59 -31.49 18.83
C GLY A 243 12.18 -32.71 19.51
N ASP A 244 12.45 -32.62 20.81
CA ASP A 244 12.88 -33.75 21.64
C ASP A 244 11.67 -34.48 22.23
N GLU A 245 11.92 -35.70 22.78
CA GLU A 245 10.88 -36.56 23.38
C GLU A 245 10.17 -35.89 24.58
N ASN A 246 10.75 -34.85 25.16
CA ASN A 246 10.21 -34.13 26.31
C ASN A 246 9.41 -32.86 25.94
N ASP A 247 9.15 -32.61 24.66
CA ASP A 247 8.46 -31.38 24.16
C ASP A 247 9.11 -30.10 24.69
N ALA A 248 10.43 -30.11 24.93
CA ALA A 248 11.12 -28.95 25.45
C ALA A 248 10.99 -27.77 24.50
N SER A 249 10.66 -26.62 25.06
CA SER A 249 10.50 -25.39 24.31
C SER A 249 11.00 -24.20 25.09
N SER A 250 11.42 -23.15 24.39
CA SER A 250 11.75 -21.85 24.98
C SER A 250 10.92 -20.73 24.40
N ARG A 251 10.67 -19.69 25.20
CA ARG A 251 10.03 -18.48 24.74
C ARG A 251 11.09 -17.46 24.35
N GLU A 252 11.21 -17.23 23.05
CA GLU A 252 12.21 -16.36 22.47
C GLU A 252 11.58 -15.04 21.96
N LYS A 253 12.42 -14.05 21.71
CA LYS A 253 12.03 -12.84 20.97
C LYS A 253 12.75 -12.83 19.64
N ARG A 254 12.01 -12.58 18.58
CA ARG A 254 12.59 -12.44 17.25
C ARG A 254 13.57 -11.27 17.23
N GLN A 255 14.73 -11.48 16.64
CA GLN A 255 15.79 -10.50 16.51
C GLN A 255 16.06 -10.17 15.07
N ASN A 256 16.69 -9.02 14.83
CA ASN A 256 17.08 -8.54 13.50
C ASN A 256 15.88 -8.47 12.52
N THR A 257 14.76 -7.90 12.99
CA THR A 257 13.49 -7.77 12.26
C THR A 257 13.06 -6.32 12.11
N GLU A 258 13.92 -5.40 12.56
CA GLU A 258 13.65 -3.99 12.46
C GLU A 258 13.58 -3.53 11.00
N VAL A 259 12.72 -2.55 10.75
CA VAL A 259 12.55 -1.93 9.45
C VAL A 259 12.38 -0.43 9.59
N ARG A 260 13.00 0.30 8.68
CA ARG A 260 12.70 1.71 8.40
C ARG A 260 12.58 1.85 6.90
N ALA A 261 11.47 2.41 6.45
CA ALA A 261 11.21 2.61 5.03
C ALA A 261 10.60 4.00 4.80
N LEU A 262 11.02 4.64 3.71
CA LEU A 262 10.45 5.88 3.20
C LEU A 262 10.00 5.64 1.77
N ARG A 263 8.77 6.02 1.47
CA ARG A 263 8.20 6.06 0.12
C ARG A 263 7.78 7.48 -0.16
N ALA A 264 8.16 8.00 -1.30
CA ALA A 264 7.75 9.33 -1.74
C ALA A 264 7.42 9.30 -3.22
N GLU A 265 6.37 9.98 -3.60
CA GLU A 265 5.94 10.10 -4.99
C GLU A 265 5.47 11.52 -5.27
N ALA A 266 5.83 12.04 -6.44
CA ALA A 266 5.33 13.30 -6.95
C ALA A 266 4.71 13.07 -8.32
N GLY A 267 3.55 13.66 -8.56
CA GLY A 267 2.81 13.53 -9.82
C GLY A 267 2.42 14.86 -10.41
N LEU A 268 2.54 14.98 -11.72
CA LEU A 268 2.01 16.08 -12.51
C LEU A 268 1.01 15.50 -13.52
N TYR A 269 -0.20 15.98 -13.48
CA TYR A 269 -1.30 15.54 -14.33
C TYR A 269 -1.76 16.70 -15.20
N GLY A 270 -1.79 16.47 -16.51
CA GLY A 270 -2.32 17.40 -17.49
C GLY A 270 -3.56 16.83 -18.16
N THR A 271 -4.68 17.55 -18.11
CA THR A 271 -5.91 17.20 -18.82
C THR A 271 -6.22 18.34 -19.79
N PHE A 272 -5.92 18.15 -21.07
CA PHE A 272 -6.09 19.19 -22.09
C PHE A 272 -7.47 19.14 -22.70
N SER A 273 -8.04 17.94 -22.79
CA SER A 273 -9.42 17.68 -23.19
C SER A 273 -9.85 16.32 -22.62
N GLY A 274 -11.14 15.99 -22.69
CA GLY A 274 -11.61 14.64 -22.30
C GLY A 274 -10.96 13.48 -23.08
N ARG A 275 -10.21 13.80 -24.16
CA ARG A 275 -9.53 12.84 -25.04
C ARG A 275 -8.00 12.98 -25.04
N GLU A 276 -7.44 13.91 -24.27
CA GLU A 276 -6.01 14.18 -24.24
C GLU A 276 -5.54 14.38 -22.82
N GLN A 277 -4.69 13.48 -22.34
CA GLN A 277 -4.18 13.44 -20.99
C GLN A 277 -2.68 13.17 -20.99
N TRP A 278 -1.98 13.80 -20.07
CA TRP A 278 -0.57 13.55 -19.82
C TRP A 278 -0.34 13.38 -18.31
N ARG A 279 0.54 12.45 -17.97
CA ARG A 279 0.93 12.15 -16.60
C ARG A 279 2.41 11.99 -16.53
N LEU A 280 3.03 12.70 -15.61
CA LEU A 280 4.44 12.56 -15.25
C LEU A 280 4.50 12.22 -13.78
N LYS A 281 5.28 11.21 -13.41
CA LYS A 281 5.49 10.80 -12.03
C LYS A 281 6.94 10.57 -11.74
N ALA A 282 7.36 11.00 -10.56
CA ALA A 282 8.65 10.67 -9.96
C ALA A 282 8.40 9.87 -8.68
N TYR A 283 9.08 8.75 -8.56
CA TYR A 283 8.98 7.82 -7.45
C TYR A 283 10.31 7.65 -6.76
N TYR A 284 10.29 7.59 -5.43
CA TYR A 284 11.45 7.30 -4.60
C TYR A 284 11.08 6.33 -3.48
N TYR A 285 11.93 5.35 -3.28
CA TYR A 285 11.85 4.39 -2.19
C TYR A 285 13.23 4.20 -1.56
N GLN A 286 13.26 4.17 -0.24
CA GLN A 286 14.44 3.79 0.53
C GLN A 286 13.99 2.92 1.71
N SER A 287 14.72 1.83 1.94
CA SER A 287 14.53 1.02 3.14
C SER A 287 15.85 0.56 3.75
N SER A 288 15.80 0.30 5.04
CA SER A 288 16.84 -0.29 5.84
C SER A 288 16.17 -1.32 6.74
N ARG A 289 16.54 -2.58 6.62
CA ARG A 289 15.88 -3.69 7.33
C ARG A 289 16.85 -4.77 7.74
N GLY A 290 16.64 -5.32 8.92
CA GLY A 290 17.29 -6.54 9.37
C GLY A 290 16.74 -7.74 8.61
N LEU A 291 17.58 -8.74 8.37
CA LEU A 291 17.21 -10.02 7.77
C LEU A 291 17.30 -11.10 8.87
N PRO A 292 16.15 -11.51 9.43
CA PRO A 292 16.16 -12.53 10.47
C PRO A 292 16.58 -13.87 9.91
N ALA A 293 17.45 -14.61 10.63
CA ALA A 293 17.77 -15.98 10.29
C ALA A 293 16.56 -16.91 10.48
N ALA A 294 16.63 -18.11 9.96
CA ALA A 294 15.73 -19.18 10.37
C ALA A 294 15.84 -19.38 11.88
N ALA A 295 14.71 -19.48 12.58
CA ALA A 295 14.70 -19.80 14.00
C ALA A 295 14.88 -21.32 14.15
N THR A 296 16.12 -21.74 14.39
CA THR A 296 16.48 -23.14 14.63
C THR A 296 17.11 -23.27 16.00
N TYR A 297 17.15 -24.48 16.52
CA TYR A 297 17.74 -24.79 17.83
C TYR A 297 19.18 -24.29 17.99
N TYR A 298 19.96 -24.38 16.93
CA TYR A 298 21.39 -24.01 16.98
C TYR A 298 21.67 -22.58 16.54
N TYR A 299 20.73 -21.89 15.89
CA TYR A 299 21.00 -20.60 15.31
C TYR A 299 19.73 -19.72 15.25
N ASN A 300 19.67 -18.75 16.14
CA ASN A 300 18.55 -17.81 16.23
C ASN A 300 18.96 -16.36 15.96
N HIS A 301 20.23 -16.11 15.66
CA HIS A 301 20.77 -14.78 15.48
C HIS A 301 21.29 -14.60 14.05
N SER A 302 20.95 -13.47 13.45
CA SER A 302 21.52 -13.00 12.19
C SER A 302 21.88 -11.54 12.34
N ASN A 303 23.04 -11.16 11.80
CA ASN A 303 23.46 -9.76 11.70
C ASN A 303 23.34 -9.23 10.27
N GLN A 304 22.65 -9.98 9.40
CA GLN A 304 22.46 -9.59 8.02
C GLN A 304 21.50 -8.39 7.95
N HIS A 305 21.86 -7.43 7.11
CA HIS A 305 21.09 -6.22 6.94
C HIS A 305 20.95 -5.90 5.44
N LEU A 306 19.76 -5.43 5.04
CA LEU A 306 19.47 -5.07 3.67
C LEU A 306 19.15 -3.57 3.58
N TRP A 307 19.88 -2.88 2.72
CA TRP A 307 19.58 -1.51 2.32
C TRP A 307 19.10 -1.53 0.88
N ASP A 308 17.95 -0.95 0.63
CA ASP A 308 17.37 -0.86 -0.71
C ASP A 308 17.03 0.58 -1.03
N LYS A 309 17.43 1.04 -2.21
CA LYS A 309 17.08 2.35 -2.75
C LYS A 309 16.64 2.19 -4.18
N ASN A 310 15.49 2.77 -4.50
CA ASN A 310 14.94 2.71 -5.83
C ASN A 310 14.34 4.06 -6.20
N ALA A 311 14.61 4.54 -7.41
CA ALA A 311 14.03 5.76 -7.93
C ALA A 311 13.77 5.58 -9.43
N PHE A 312 12.64 6.08 -9.88
CA PHE A 312 12.32 6.14 -11.29
C PHE A 312 11.41 7.33 -11.62
N VAL A 313 11.43 7.72 -12.87
CA VAL A 313 10.52 8.70 -13.43
C VAL A 313 9.79 8.04 -14.59
N GLN A 314 8.48 8.23 -14.64
CA GLN A 314 7.66 7.71 -15.71
C GLN A 314 6.78 8.80 -16.31
N SER A 315 6.58 8.74 -17.61
CA SER A 315 5.67 9.63 -18.34
C SER A 315 4.69 8.81 -19.16
N ASN A 316 3.44 9.19 -19.12
CA ASN A 316 2.37 8.58 -19.89
C ASN A 316 1.56 9.67 -20.59
N TYR A 317 1.48 9.59 -21.89
CA TYR A 317 0.67 10.48 -22.71
C TYR A 317 -0.38 9.68 -23.46
N ARG A 318 -1.62 10.13 -23.44
CA ARG A 318 -2.73 9.52 -24.16
C ARG A 318 -3.46 10.58 -24.94
N LYS A 319 -3.70 10.30 -26.22
CA LYS A 319 -4.52 11.14 -27.09
C LYS A 319 -5.39 10.28 -27.98
N GLU A 320 -6.69 10.59 -27.99
CA GLU A 320 -7.66 9.94 -28.88
C GLU A 320 -7.99 10.89 -30.04
N PHE A 321 -7.71 10.42 -31.26
CA PHE A 321 -8.01 11.13 -32.50
C PHE A 321 -9.34 10.61 -33.08
N GLY A 322 -10.47 11.10 -32.55
CA GLY A 322 -11.80 10.64 -32.95
C GLY A 322 -12.15 9.26 -32.36
N ARG A 323 -12.90 8.46 -33.12
CA ARG A 323 -13.38 7.14 -32.69
C ARG A 323 -12.47 5.97 -33.11
N ARG A 324 -11.51 6.19 -34.02
CA ARG A 324 -10.75 5.11 -34.67
C ARG A 324 -9.26 5.10 -34.33
N PHE A 325 -8.71 6.21 -33.90
CA PHE A 325 -7.27 6.32 -33.66
C PHE A 325 -7.01 6.82 -32.23
N ALA A 326 -6.09 6.17 -31.55
CA ALA A 326 -5.57 6.59 -30.27
C ALA A 326 -4.06 6.40 -30.23
N LEU A 327 -3.36 7.31 -29.55
CA LEU A 327 -1.94 7.26 -29.24
C LEU A 327 -1.78 7.12 -27.75
N ARG A 328 -0.85 6.26 -27.31
CA ARG A 328 -0.44 6.15 -25.93
C ARG A 328 1.09 6.03 -25.82
#